data_0c05000932a7c939a71e7caa3c1982a7
#
_entry.id   0c05000932a7c939a71e7caa3c1982a7
#
_cell.length_a   1.000
_cell.length_b   1.000
_cell.length_c   1.000
_cell.angle_alpha   90.00
_cell.angle_beta   90.00
_cell.angle_gamma   90.00
#
_symmetry.space_group_name_H-M   'P 1'
#
loop_
_entity.id
_entity.type
_entity.pdbx_description
1 polymer ?
#
loop_
_entity_poly.entity_id
_entity_poly.type
_entity_poly.pdbx_seq_one_letter_code
_entity_poly.pdbx_strand_id
1 'polypeptide(L)'
;MSTPWAQAWHDALYGADGLYRREEPHAHFSTSASPTLVEVLAEAVVALVRRERLTGLVDVGAGDGGLAAAVCAAAPDLAVACVEVRPRPPGLRDEVRWVRSPGGASLPEDLGPLRDLLVLAHEWLDNVPCTVAERVDGRLREVLVAPDGTESLGPRLVAADAAWASRWWPTGGRVEVGRARDEAWADLLARVERGVVVAVDYGHTAERRPEGGTLTGYRAGSVVAPVPDGTCDLTAHVAVDSLVHDRLLTQAELLTERGVTARAPDPRQAREAPAAYLRALARRSAVAALTDPHGLGGFSWVLARRPGPGGAD
;
A
#
# COMPACT_ATOMS: atom_id res chain seq x y z
N MET A 1 -8.86 -9.38 28.06
CA MET A 1 -8.17 -10.64 27.72
C MET A 1 -7.27 -10.34 26.55
N SER A 2 -6.08 -10.95 26.52
CA SER A 2 -5.16 -10.76 25.37
C SER A 2 -5.56 -11.67 24.22
N THR A 3 -5.46 -11.16 22.99
CA THR A 3 -5.75 -11.86 21.73
C THR A 3 -4.54 -11.82 20.81
N PRO A 4 -4.43 -12.69 19.77
CA PRO A 4 -3.41 -12.57 18.76
C PRO A 4 -3.40 -11.17 18.10
N TRP A 5 -2.20 -10.63 17.82
CA TRP A 5 -2.09 -9.34 17.16
C TRP A 5 -2.89 -9.27 15.85
N ALA A 6 -2.87 -10.30 15.03
CA ALA A 6 -3.62 -10.31 13.75
C ALA A 6 -5.13 -10.06 13.98
N GLN A 7 -5.72 -10.65 15.01
CA GLN A 7 -7.13 -10.45 15.35
C GLN A 7 -7.38 -9.05 15.92
N ALA A 8 -6.59 -8.64 16.93
CA ALA A 8 -6.74 -7.33 17.57
C ALA A 8 -6.56 -6.18 16.56
N TRP A 9 -5.57 -6.31 15.66
CA TRP A 9 -5.30 -5.36 14.59
C TRP A 9 -6.48 -5.29 13.60
N HIS A 10 -6.99 -6.46 13.16
CA HIS A 10 -8.17 -6.52 12.29
C HIS A 10 -9.36 -5.80 12.91
N ASP A 11 -9.66 -6.09 14.18
CA ASP A 11 -10.80 -5.49 14.87
C ASP A 11 -10.63 -3.98 15.04
N ALA A 12 -9.40 -3.52 15.35
CA ALA A 12 -9.09 -2.10 15.51
C ALA A 12 -9.25 -1.29 14.22
N LEU A 13 -8.89 -1.86 13.08
CA LEU A 13 -8.96 -1.14 11.79
C LEU A 13 -10.28 -1.40 11.04
N TYR A 14 -10.76 -2.64 11.01
CA TYR A 14 -11.83 -3.10 10.11
C TYR A 14 -13.08 -3.62 10.84
N GLY A 15 -13.04 -3.79 12.16
CA GLY A 15 -14.19 -4.18 12.97
C GLY A 15 -15.39 -3.23 12.81
N ALA A 16 -16.51 -3.52 13.46
CA ALA A 16 -17.72 -2.71 13.36
C ALA A 16 -17.47 -1.22 13.69
N ASP A 17 -16.64 -0.97 14.72
CA ASP A 17 -16.20 0.37 15.15
C ASP A 17 -14.73 0.66 14.75
N GLY A 18 -14.23 -0.04 13.74
CA GLY A 18 -12.84 0.07 13.30
C GLY A 18 -12.50 1.45 12.74
N LEU A 19 -11.22 1.83 12.85
CA LEU A 19 -10.72 3.14 12.46
C LEU A 19 -11.12 3.50 11.03
N TYR A 20 -10.88 2.62 10.07
CA TYR A 20 -11.14 2.86 8.65
C TYR A 20 -12.60 2.92 8.26
N ARG A 21 -13.52 2.59 9.18
CA ARG A 21 -14.96 2.81 8.98
C ARG A 21 -15.43 4.19 9.46
N ARG A 22 -14.66 4.83 10.36
CA ARG A 22 -15.00 6.11 11.01
C ARG A 22 -14.21 7.29 10.51
N GLU A 23 -12.93 7.10 10.23
CA GLU A 23 -11.97 8.16 9.95
C GLU A 23 -11.26 7.95 8.60
N GLU A 24 -10.73 9.03 8.05
CA GLU A 24 -9.97 9.00 6.80
C GLU A 24 -8.49 8.74 7.09
N PRO A 25 -7.82 7.79 6.39
CA PRO A 25 -6.42 7.45 6.64
C PRO A 25 -5.46 8.64 6.60
N HIS A 26 -5.67 9.56 5.65
CA HIS A 26 -4.81 10.76 5.52
C HIS A 26 -4.89 11.73 6.71
N ALA A 27 -5.83 11.58 7.64
CA ALA A 27 -5.85 12.32 8.89
C ALA A 27 -4.71 11.90 9.84
N HIS A 28 -4.10 10.74 9.61
CA HIS A 28 -3.11 10.16 10.51
C HIS A 28 -1.68 10.23 9.97
N PHE A 29 -1.46 10.17 8.65
CA PHE A 29 -0.12 10.20 8.04
C PHE A 29 -0.15 10.73 6.59
N SER A 30 1.04 11.07 6.06
CA SER A 30 1.20 11.50 4.66
C SER A 30 1.60 10.31 3.80
N THR A 31 0.87 10.10 2.70
CA THR A 31 1.14 9.06 1.70
C THR A 31 1.60 9.67 0.38
N SER A 32 2.09 8.84 -0.55
CA SER A 32 2.37 9.28 -1.92
C SER A 32 1.11 9.77 -2.65
N ALA A 33 -0.08 9.36 -2.20
CA ALA A 33 -1.38 9.81 -2.72
C ALA A 33 -1.91 11.08 -2.02
N SER A 34 -1.12 11.73 -1.15
CA SER A 34 -1.50 13.01 -0.52
C SER A 34 -1.84 14.08 -1.56
N PRO A 35 -2.75 15.02 -1.27
CA PRO A 35 -3.25 16.01 -2.24
C PRO A 35 -2.17 16.81 -2.95
N THR A 36 -1.02 17.04 -2.29
CA THR A 36 0.12 17.77 -2.87
C THR A 36 1.01 16.95 -3.79
N LEU A 37 0.92 15.62 -3.75
CA LEU A 37 1.79 14.67 -4.45
C LEU A 37 1.04 13.86 -5.50
N VAL A 38 -0.25 13.68 -5.33
CA VAL A 38 -1.10 12.75 -6.08
C VAL A 38 -1.10 13.00 -7.58
N GLU A 39 -1.00 14.24 -8.04
CA GLU A 39 -0.94 14.57 -9.47
C GLU A 39 0.31 13.97 -10.13
N VAL A 40 1.46 14.06 -9.44
CA VAL A 40 2.73 13.51 -9.93
C VAL A 40 2.72 11.97 -9.89
N LEU A 41 2.13 11.38 -8.86
CA LEU A 41 1.94 9.93 -8.78
C LEU A 41 1.01 9.44 -9.91
N ALA A 42 -0.10 10.14 -10.16
CA ALA A 42 -1.03 9.82 -11.23
C ALA A 42 -0.37 9.86 -12.61
N GLU A 43 0.55 10.80 -12.87
CA GLU A 43 1.33 10.82 -14.11
C GLU A 43 2.15 9.53 -14.30
N ALA A 44 2.81 9.02 -13.23
CA ALA A 44 3.57 7.78 -13.28
C ALA A 44 2.65 6.57 -13.53
N VAL A 45 1.49 6.53 -12.87
CA VAL A 45 0.46 5.49 -13.03
C VAL A 45 -0.07 5.50 -14.49
N VAL A 46 -0.46 6.65 -15.01
CA VAL A 46 -0.91 6.79 -16.40
C VAL A 46 0.18 6.37 -17.39
N ALA A 47 1.44 6.77 -17.15
CA ALA A 47 2.57 6.37 -18.01
C ALA A 47 2.77 4.84 -17.99
N LEU A 48 2.57 4.19 -16.83
CA LEU A 48 2.62 2.73 -16.73
C LEU A 48 1.46 2.08 -17.49
N VAL A 49 0.22 2.54 -17.32
CA VAL A 49 -0.97 2.07 -18.06
C VAL A 49 -0.73 2.14 -19.56
N ARG A 50 -0.23 3.29 -20.06
CA ARG A 50 0.03 3.51 -21.50
C ARG A 50 1.14 2.60 -22.02
N ARG A 51 2.23 2.46 -21.28
CA ARG A 51 3.36 1.60 -21.66
C ARG A 51 2.95 0.13 -21.78
N GLU A 52 2.18 -0.36 -20.83
CA GLU A 52 1.70 -1.76 -20.81
C GLU A 52 0.45 -1.95 -21.72
N ARG A 53 0.00 -0.89 -22.43
CA ARG A 53 -1.16 -0.89 -23.34
C ARG A 53 -2.46 -1.33 -22.66
N LEU A 54 -2.63 -0.93 -21.42
CA LEU A 54 -3.82 -1.22 -20.62
C LEU A 54 -4.92 -0.18 -20.85
N THR A 55 -6.15 -0.54 -20.52
CA THR A 55 -7.34 0.28 -20.81
C THR A 55 -7.89 1.01 -19.57
N GLY A 56 -7.35 0.74 -18.40
CA GLY A 56 -7.84 1.36 -17.17
C GLY A 56 -7.05 0.99 -15.93
N LEU A 57 -7.57 1.45 -14.80
CA LEU A 57 -7.02 1.30 -13.46
C LEU A 57 -8.08 0.70 -12.52
N VAL A 58 -7.68 -0.25 -11.70
CA VAL A 58 -8.38 -0.63 -10.46
C VAL A 58 -7.48 -0.24 -9.29
N ASP A 59 -7.95 0.64 -8.42
CA ASP A 59 -7.25 1.14 -7.23
C ASP A 59 -7.79 0.41 -6.00
N VAL A 60 -6.95 -0.43 -5.36
CA VAL A 60 -7.30 -1.27 -4.21
C VAL A 60 -6.79 -0.62 -2.94
N GLY A 61 -7.68 -0.39 -1.98
CA GLY A 61 -7.41 0.45 -0.83
C GLY A 61 -7.42 1.93 -1.21
N ALA A 62 -8.40 2.34 -2.05
CA ALA A 62 -8.41 3.64 -2.72
C ALA A 62 -8.58 4.85 -1.78
N GLY A 63 -8.80 4.64 -0.49
CA GLY A 63 -8.95 5.71 0.48
C GLY A 63 -10.10 6.65 0.15
N ASP A 64 -9.80 7.93 -0.05
CA ASP A 64 -10.77 8.95 -0.47
C ASP A 64 -10.95 9.04 -2.00
N GLY A 65 -10.26 8.20 -2.77
CA GLY A 65 -10.31 8.20 -4.23
C GLY A 65 -9.48 9.33 -4.89
N GLY A 66 -8.59 9.97 -4.13
CA GLY A 66 -7.77 11.08 -4.64
C GLY A 66 -6.91 10.68 -5.84
N LEU A 67 -6.28 9.50 -5.78
CA LEU A 67 -5.50 8.97 -6.91
C LEU A 67 -6.38 8.69 -8.13
N ALA A 68 -7.53 8.05 -7.92
CA ALA A 68 -8.48 7.79 -9.00
C ALA A 68 -8.96 9.09 -9.67
N ALA A 69 -9.25 10.13 -8.88
CA ALA A 69 -9.64 11.44 -9.40
C ALA A 69 -8.51 12.09 -10.22
N ALA A 70 -7.27 12.02 -9.74
CA ALA A 70 -6.11 12.56 -10.45
C ALA A 70 -5.83 11.80 -11.77
N VAL A 71 -5.96 10.46 -11.77
CA VAL A 71 -5.83 9.65 -13.00
C VAL A 71 -6.93 9.99 -14.00
N CYS A 72 -8.19 10.13 -13.57
CA CYS A 72 -9.29 10.57 -14.45
C CYS A 72 -9.05 11.97 -15.03
N ALA A 73 -8.45 12.88 -14.26
CA ALA A 73 -8.12 14.21 -14.75
C ALA A 73 -6.98 14.17 -15.79
N ALA A 74 -5.95 13.36 -15.55
CA ALA A 74 -4.78 13.22 -16.42
C ALA A 74 -5.06 12.40 -17.70
N ALA A 75 -5.98 11.43 -17.63
CA ALA A 75 -6.31 10.51 -18.72
C ALA A 75 -7.81 10.16 -18.72
N PRO A 76 -8.69 11.06 -19.21
CA PRO A 76 -10.14 10.89 -19.15
C PRO A 76 -10.69 9.70 -19.94
N ASP A 77 -9.89 9.13 -20.82
CA ASP A 77 -10.23 7.96 -21.65
C ASP A 77 -10.01 6.62 -20.93
N LEU A 78 -9.38 6.62 -19.76
CA LEU A 78 -9.15 5.41 -18.97
C LEU A 78 -10.39 5.06 -18.13
N ALA A 79 -10.75 3.79 -18.12
CA ALA A 79 -11.71 3.28 -17.15
C ALA A 79 -11.09 3.20 -15.76
N VAL A 80 -11.73 3.77 -14.73
CA VAL A 80 -11.21 3.78 -13.37
C VAL A 80 -12.22 3.17 -12.40
N ALA A 81 -11.75 2.25 -11.57
CA ALA A 81 -12.51 1.65 -10.48
C ALA A 81 -11.71 1.73 -9.18
N CYS A 82 -12.42 1.88 -8.07
CA CYS A 82 -11.88 1.86 -6.72
C CYS A 82 -12.47 0.69 -5.94
N VAL A 83 -11.65 0.04 -5.13
CA VAL A 83 -12.04 -0.99 -4.16
C VAL A 83 -11.69 -0.47 -2.77
N GLU A 84 -12.69 -0.22 -1.93
CA GLU A 84 -12.47 0.47 -0.66
C GLU A 84 -13.48 0.02 0.40
N VAL A 85 -13.06 -0.03 1.68
CA VAL A 85 -13.91 -0.40 2.83
C VAL A 85 -14.94 0.68 3.15
N ARG A 86 -14.66 1.94 2.84
CA ARG A 86 -15.54 3.09 3.08
C ARG A 86 -16.57 3.29 1.97
N PRO A 87 -17.68 4.00 2.26
CA PRO A 87 -18.61 4.45 1.23
C PRO A 87 -17.90 5.33 0.20
N ARG A 88 -18.46 5.38 -1.01
CA ARG A 88 -18.03 6.31 -2.04
C ARG A 88 -18.05 7.75 -1.49
N PRO A 89 -16.92 8.49 -1.59
CA PRO A 89 -16.87 9.87 -1.10
C PRO A 89 -17.73 10.79 -1.98
N PRO A 90 -18.30 11.86 -1.39
CA PRO A 90 -19.00 12.87 -2.17
C PRO A 90 -18.02 13.61 -3.09
N GLY A 91 -18.50 13.98 -4.29
CA GLY A 91 -17.72 14.76 -5.26
C GLY A 91 -16.76 13.94 -6.13
N LEU A 92 -16.61 12.66 -5.92
CA LEU A 92 -15.89 11.79 -6.85
C LEU A 92 -16.69 11.70 -8.17
N ARG A 93 -16.00 11.77 -9.32
CA ARG A 93 -16.59 11.74 -10.67
C ARG A 93 -17.47 10.49 -10.87
N ASP A 94 -18.65 10.63 -11.44
CA ASP A 94 -19.64 9.55 -11.57
C ASP A 94 -19.10 8.36 -12.39
N GLU A 95 -18.18 8.60 -13.30
CA GLU A 95 -17.55 7.57 -14.13
C GLU A 95 -16.62 6.64 -13.35
N VAL A 96 -16.16 7.03 -12.17
CA VAL A 96 -15.34 6.15 -11.30
C VAL A 96 -16.24 5.12 -10.65
N ARG A 97 -16.05 3.84 -11.02
CA ARG A 97 -16.75 2.74 -10.37
C ARG A 97 -16.23 2.58 -8.93
N TRP A 98 -17.14 2.49 -7.97
CA TRP A 98 -16.79 2.28 -6.56
C TRP A 98 -17.33 0.93 -6.09
N VAL A 99 -16.43 0.06 -5.62
CA VAL A 99 -16.73 -1.29 -5.13
C VAL A 99 -16.42 -1.36 -3.64
N ARG A 100 -17.37 -1.80 -2.84
CA ARG A 100 -17.19 -1.92 -1.39
C ARG A 100 -16.38 -3.16 -1.05
N SER A 101 -15.28 -2.95 -0.31
CA SER A 101 -14.44 -4.03 0.24
C SER A 101 -14.92 -4.45 1.63
N PRO A 102 -14.77 -5.73 2.00
CA PRO A 102 -14.93 -6.16 3.40
C PRO A 102 -13.91 -5.52 4.34
N GLY A 103 -12.69 -5.23 3.85
CA GLY A 103 -11.56 -4.69 4.60
C GLY A 103 -10.46 -5.73 4.88
N GLY A 104 -9.29 -5.25 5.29
CA GLY A 104 -8.11 -6.07 5.53
C GLY A 104 -7.64 -6.82 4.28
N ALA A 105 -7.37 -8.11 4.42
CA ALA A 105 -6.95 -8.98 3.32
C ALA A 105 -8.08 -9.35 2.34
N SER A 106 -9.34 -9.09 2.71
CA SER A 106 -10.51 -9.59 1.97
C SER A 106 -10.85 -8.68 0.80
N LEU A 107 -11.04 -9.26 -0.37
CA LEU A 107 -11.50 -8.58 -1.57
C LEU A 107 -12.98 -8.92 -1.86
N PRO A 108 -13.74 -8.02 -2.55
CA PRO A 108 -15.11 -8.31 -2.95
C PRO A 108 -15.20 -9.57 -3.79
N GLU A 109 -16.22 -10.42 -3.56
CA GLU A 109 -16.40 -11.68 -4.28
C GLU A 109 -16.61 -11.45 -5.79
N ASP A 110 -17.25 -10.37 -6.16
CA ASP A 110 -17.56 -9.97 -7.54
C ASP A 110 -16.43 -9.14 -8.20
N LEU A 111 -15.29 -8.98 -7.54
CA LEU A 111 -14.12 -8.35 -8.13
C LEU A 111 -13.42 -9.31 -9.08
N GLY A 112 -13.66 -9.17 -10.35
CA GLY A 112 -13.05 -9.97 -11.40
C GLY A 112 -14.06 -10.79 -12.22
N PRO A 113 -13.61 -11.43 -13.30
CA PRO A 113 -12.23 -11.44 -13.81
C PRO A 113 -11.81 -10.09 -14.41
N LEU A 114 -10.60 -9.64 -14.10
CA LEU A 114 -10.03 -8.38 -14.57
C LEU A 114 -9.16 -8.61 -15.81
N ARG A 115 -9.33 -7.77 -16.84
CA ARG A 115 -8.61 -7.90 -18.11
C ARG A 115 -8.15 -6.54 -18.62
N ASP A 116 -6.92 -6.47 -19.11
CA ASP A 116 -6.31 -5.29 -19.71
C ASP A 116 -6.27 -4.07 -18.78
N LEU A 117 -6.13 -4.32 -17.48
CA LEU A 117 -6.13 -3.29 -16.46
C LEU A 117 -4.81 -3.28 -15.69
N LEU A 118 -4.43 -2.08 -15.24
CA LEU A 118 -3.53 -1.93 -14.12
C LEU A 118 -4.33 -2.11 -12.84
N VAL A 119 -3.95 -3.06 -12.00
CA VAL A 119 -4.49 -3.21 -10.65
C VAL A 119 -3.44 -2.72 -9.67
N LEU A 120 -3.72 -1.63 -9.00
CA LEU A 120 -2.79 -0.97 -8.08
C LEU A 120 -3.29 -1.13 -6.65
N ALA A 121 -2.47 -1.70 -5.78
CA ALA A 121 -2.66 -1.76 -4.34
C ALA A 121 -1.60 -0.83 -3.70
N HIS A 122 -2.01 0.42 -3.45
CA HIS A 122 -1.12 1.45 -2.93
C HIS A 122 -1.33 1.62 -1.44
N GLU A 123 -0.30 1.29 -0.64
CA GLU A 123 -0.38 1.31 0.82
C GLU A 123 -1.60 0.51 1.31
N TRP A 124 -1.69 -0.75 0.87
CA TRP A 124 -2.73 -1.69 1.24
C TRP A 124 -2.20 -2.87 2.05
N LEU A 125 -1.06 -3.44 1.65
CA LEU A 125 -0.54 -4.65 2.29
C LEU A 125 0.07 -4.38 3.67
N ASP A 126 0.59 -3.19 3.92
CA ASP A 126 1.10 -2.76 5.22
C ASP A 126 0.03 -2.75 6.31
N ASN A 127 -1.23 -2.49 5.94
CA ASN A 127 -2.40 -2.52 6.81
C ASN A 127 -3.13 -3.87 6.84
N VAL A 128 -2.74 -4.85 6.02
CA VAL A 128 -3.24 -6.23 6.15
C VAL A 128 -2.67 -6.82 7.44
N PRO A 129 -3.55 -7.16 8.41
CA PRO A 129 -3.11 -7.68 9.70
C PRO A 129 -2.35 -8.99 9.55
N CYS A 130 -1.28 -9.13 10.32
CA CYS A 130 -0.44 -10.32 10.28
C CYS A 130 -0.10 -10.82 11.68
N THR A 131 0.29 -12.08 11.79
CA THR A 131 0.77 -12.67 13.03
C THR A 131 2.08 -12.00 13.44
N VAL A 132 2.15 -11.50 14.66
CA VAL A 132 3.39 -11.01 15.27
C VAL A 132 3.97 -12.12 16.14
N ALA A 133 5.26 -12.37 15.99
CA ALA A 133 5.97 -13.40 16.74
C ALA A 133 7.26 -12.87 17.36
N GLU A 134 7.65 -13.46 18.46
CA GLU A 134 8.89 -13.17 19.15
C GLU A 134 9.73 -14.46 19.32
N ARG A 135 11.04 -14.33 19.17
CA ARG A 135 11.98 -15.45 19.29
C ARG A 135 12.46 -15.58 20.73
N VAL A 136 12.05 -16.68 21.36
CA VAL A 136 12.46 -17.04 22.73
C VAL A 136 13.12 -18.41 22.69
N ASP A 137 14.33 -18.52 23.23
CA ASP A 137 15.12 -19.76 23.24
C ASP A 137 15.22 -20.41 21.83
N GLY A 138 15.45 -19.58 20.81
CA GLY A 138 15.59 -20.01 19.43
C GLY A 138 14.30 -20.41 18.73
N ARG A 139 13.13 -20.27 19.38
CA ARG A 139 11.80 -20.65 18.85
C ARG A 139 10.88 -19.46 18.77
N LEU A 140 10.12 -19.36 17.69
CA LEU A 140 9.11 -18.31 17.53
C LEU A 140 7.84 -18.66 18.31
N ARG A 141 7.38 -17.71 19.10
CA ARG A 141 6.09 -17.73 19.81
C ARG A 141 5.25 -16.54 19.33
N GLU A 142 3.97 -16.79 19.18
CA GLU A 142 3.01 -15.73 18.87
C GLU A 142 2.98 -14.68 19.99
N VAL A 143 2.85 -13.43 19.62
CA VAL A 143 2.64 -12.33 20.56
C VAL A 143 1.15 -12.04 20.67
N LEU A 144 0.65 -12.09 21.88
CA LEU A 144 -0.71 -11.70 22.23
C LEU A 144 -0.70 -10.26 22.74
N VAL A 145 -1.76 -9.51 22.47
CA VAL A 145 -1.91 -8.12 22.90
C VAL A 145 -3.23 -7.93 23.66
N ALA A 146 -3.17 -7.15 24.72
CA ALA A 146 -4.35 -6.68 25.45
C ALA A 146 -4.88 -5.38 24.81
N PRO A 147 -6.13 -4.95 25.11
CA PRO A 147 -6.69 -3.72 24.54
C PRO A 147 -5.93 -2.44 24.85
N ASP A 148 -5.11 -2.43 25.89
CA ASP A 148 -4.22 -1.31 26.26
C ASP A 148 -2.85 -1.35 25.59
N GLY A 149 -2.61 -2.32 24.69
CA GLY A 149 -1.34 -2.50 24.01
C GLY A 149 -0.32 -3.34 24.81
N THR A 150 -0.64 -3.80 26.01
CA THR A 150 0.25 -4.67 26.79
C THR A 150 0.40 -6.03 26.10
N GLU A 151 1.64 -6.40 25.79
CA GLU A 151 1.97 -7.65 25.11
C GLU A 151 2.33 -8.79 26.09
N SER A 152 2.07 -10.01 25.64
CA SER A 152 2.43 -11.23 26.32
C SER A 152 2.76 -12.35 25.33
N LEU A 153 3.59 -13.31 25.77
CA LEU A 153 3.92 -14.46 24.93
C LEU A 153 2.79 -15.48 24.91
N GLY A 154 2.32 -15.74 23.70
CA GLY A 154 1.34 -16.76 23.39
C GLY A 154 1.91 -18.17 23.13
N PRO A 155 1.21 -19.02 22.40
CA PRO A 155 1.67 -20.35 22.01
C PRO A 155 2.80 -20.28 20.99
N ARG A 156 3.33 -21.43 20.58
CA ARG A 156 4.21 -21.54 19.42
C ARG A 156 3.42 -21.21 18.15
N LEU A 157 4.13 -20.64 17.16
CA LEU A 157 3.51 -20.41 15.86
C LEU A 157 2.94 -21.71 15.28
N VAL A 158 1.83 -21.58 14.55
CA VAL A 158 1.32 -22.65 13.72
C VAL A 158 2.34 -23.01 12.61
N ALA A 159 2.29 -24.26 12.13
CA ALA A 159 3.31 -24.77 11.22
C ALA A 159 3.50 -23.93 9.95
N ALA A 160 2.40 -23.40 9.38
CA ALA A 160 2.46 -22.57 8.18
C ALA A 160 3.18 -21.23 8.43
N ASP A 161 2.90 -20.55 9.54
CA ASP A 161 3.55 -19.30 9.92
C ASP A 161 5.03 -19.51 10.28
N ALA A 162 5.33 -20.61 10.97
CA ALA A 162 6.70 -20.98 11.28
C ALA A 162 7.52 -21.28 10.00
N ALA A 163 6.92 -21.94 9.02
CA ALA A 163 7.54 -22.24 7.73
C ALA A 163 7.79 -20.93 6.94
N TRP A 164 6.80 -20.02 6.91
CA TRP A 164 6.96 -18.70 6.30
C TRP A 164 8.11 -17.92 6.94
N ALA A 165 8.12 -17.80 8.26
CA ALA A 165 9.15 -17.08 9.02
C ALA A 165 10.55 -17.70 8.82
N SER A 166 10.64 -19.03 8.80
CA SER A 166 11.91 -19.74 8.54
C SER A 166 12.47 -19.46 7.15
N ARG A 167 11.61 -19.29 6.16
CA ARG A 167 12.00 -19.01 4.77
C ARG A 167 12.37 -17.54 4.56
N TRP A 168 11.50 -16.63 5.01
CA TRP A 168 11.55 -15.23 4.63
C TRP A 168 12.13 -14.30 5.71
N TRP A 169 12.04 -14.69 6.99
CA TRP A 169 12.58 -13.91 8.11
C TRP A 169 13.26 -14.80 9.16
N PRO A 170 14.35 -15.49 8.78
CA PRO A 170 14.98 -16.51 9.64
C PRO A 170 15.70 -15.94 10.86
N THR A 171 16.05 -14.66 10.87
CA THR A 171 16.83 -13.97 11.91
C THR A 171 16.00 -12.89 12.60
N GLY A 172 16.55 -12.26 13.62
CA GLY A 172 15.87 -11.22 14.40
C GLY A 172 15.06 -11.75 15.58
N GLY A 173 14.79 -10.87 16.53
CA GLY A 173 14.06 -11.18 17.77
C GLY A 173 12.54 -11.18 17.55
N ARG A 174 12.04 -10.27 16.70
CA ARG A 174 10.62 -10.07 16.42
C ARG A 174 10.35 -10.18 14.92
N VAL A 175 9.22 -10.77 14.57
CA VAL A 175 8.86 -11.07 13.19
C VAL A 175 7.37 -10.73 12.98
N GLU A 176 7.06 -9.91 12.01
CA GLU A 176 5.72 -9.79 11.43
C GLU A 176 5.59 -10.85 10.32
N VAL A 177 4.83 -11.91 10.58
CA VAL A 177 4.69 -13.04 9.65
C VAL A 177 3.82 -12.65 8.45
N GLY A 178 4.44 -12.37 7.31
CA GLY A 178 3.77 -11.83 6.12
C GLY A 178 2.87 -12.80 5.36
N ARG A 179 2.67 -14.03 5.83
CA ARG A 179 1.86 -15.05 5.12
C ARG A 179 0.47 -14.55 4.73
N ALA A 180 -0.23 -13.85 5.63
CA ALA A 180 -1.55 -13.27 5.33
C ALA A 180 -1.50 -12.22 4.20
N ARG A 181 -0.41 -11.47 4.10
CA ARG A 181 -0.15 -10.50 3.03
C ARG A 181 0.16 -11.17 1.71
N ASP A 182 0.96 -12.25 1.74
CA ASP A 182 1.25 -13.08 0.57
C ASP A 182 -0.04 -13.73 0.03
N GLU A 183 -0.92 -14.21 0.92
CA GLU A 183 -2.22 -14.79 0.57
C GLU A 183 -3.17 -13.73 -0.03
N ALA A 184 -3.23 -12.52 0.55
CA ALA A 184 -4.02 -11.41 0.01
C ALA A 184 -3.51 -10.98 -1.38
N TRP A 185 -2.19 -10.91 -1.55
CA TRP A 185 -1.57 -10.64 -2.84
C TRP A 185 -1.86 -11.73 -3.87
N ALA A 186 -1.77 -13.00 -3.48
CA ALA A 186 -2.08 -14.13 -4.36
C ALA A 186 -3.56 -14.15 -4.78
N ASP A 187 -4.50 -13.81 -3.87
CA ASP A 187 -5.92 -13.66 -4.22
C ASP A 187 -6.12 -12.53 -5.24
N LEU A 188 -5.49 -11.37 -5.03
CA LEU A 188 -5.56 -10.26 -5.99
C LEU A 188 -5.02 -10.67 -7.37
N LEU A 189 -3.86 -11.36 -7.42
CA LEU A 189 -3.29 -11.88 -8.66
C LEU A 189 -4.21 -12.87 -9.37
N ALA A 190 -4.90 -13.74 -8.62
CA ALA A 190 -5.80 -14.75 -9.17
C ALA A 190 -7.03 -14.14 -9.88
N ARG A 191 -7.41 -12.91 -9.50
CA ARG A 191 -8.55 -12.18 -10.10
C ARG A 191 -8.20 -11.49 -11.42
N VAL A 192 -6.90 -11.40 -11.75
CA VAL A 192 -6.44 -10.75 -12.99
C VAL A 192 -6.08 -11.81 -14.01
N GLU A 193 -6.88 -11.92 -15.07
CA GLU A 193 -6.62 -12.84 -16.18
C GLU A 193 -5.52 -12.30 -17.11
N ARG A 194 -5.55 -10.98 -17.39
CA ARG A 194 -4.56 -10.30 -18.22
C ARG A 194 -4.39 -8.85 -17.75
N GLY A 195 -3.14 -8.43 -17.55
CA GLY A 195 -2.84 -7.06 -17.10
C GLY A 195 -1.57 -6.99 -16.26
N VAL A 196 -1.46 -5.95 -15.49
CA VAL A 196 -0.35 -5.73 -14.54
C VAL A 196 -0.93 -5.47 -13.16
N VAL A 197 -0.41 -6.18 -12.16
CA VAL A 197 -0.76 -5.95 -10.75
C VAL A 197 0.44 -5.34 -10.07
N VAL A 198 0.22 -4.30 -9.30
CA VAL A 198 1.27 -3.55 -8.61
C VAL A 198 0.89 -3.36 -7.15
N ALA A 199 1.77 -3.76 -6.24
CA ALA A 199 1.72 -3.30 -4.86
C ALA A 199 2.77 -2.20 -4.66
N VAL A 200 2.38 -1.12 -3.98
CA VAL A 200 3.27 -0.02 -3.59
C VAL A 200 3.21 0.13 -2.09
N ASP A 201 4.29 -0.26 -1.44
CA ASP A 201 4.34 -0.24 0.02
C ASP A 201 5.75 0.07 0.54
N TYR A 202 5.83 0.56 1.76
CA TYR A 202 7.10 0.58 2.48
C TYR A 202 7.38 -0.79 3.08
N GLY A 203 8.62 -1.22 2.94
CA GLY A 203 8.94 -2.60 3.26
C GLY A 203 10.44 -2.86 3.39
N HIS A 204 10.75 -4.12 3.41
CA HIS A 204 12.12 -4.60 3.50
C HIS A 204 12.31 -5.91 2.74
N THR A 205 13.54 -6.22 2.39
CA THR A 205 13.97 -7.48 1.78
C THR A 205 14.82 -8.31 2.77
N ALA A 206 15.11 -9.54 2.43
CA ALA A 206 15.94 -10.44 3.22
C ALA A 206 17.30 -9.83 3.66
N GLU A 207 17.85 -8.93 2.83
CA GLU A 207 19.12 -8.26 3.10
C GLU A 207 19.04 -7.20 4.22
N ARG A 208 17.83 -6.71 4.51
CA ARG A 208 17.58 -5.60 5.44
C ARG A 208 16.39 -5.87 6.37
N ARG A 209 16.24 -7.13 6.82
CA ARG A 209 15.20 -7.47 7.80
C ARG A 209 15.43 -6.73 9.11
N PRO A 210 14.40 -6.05 9.64
CA PRO A 210 14.48 -5.43 10.96
C PRO A 210 14.66 -6.48 12.07
N GLU A 211 15.49 -6.20 13.06
CA GLU A 211 15.71 -7.13 14.19
C GLU A 211 14.56 -7.11 15.20
N GLY A 212 13.98 -5.91 15.43
CA GLY A 212 12.98 -5.66 16.45
C GLY A 212 11.52 -5.60 15.95
N GLY A 213 11.27 -5.96 14.68
CA GLY A 213 9.97 -5.75 14.04
C GLY A 213 9.73 -4.28 13.65
N THR A 214 8.57 -4.03 13.06
CA THR A 214 8.20 -2.73 12.48
C THR A 214 6.78 -2.27 12.83
N LEU A 215 6.00 -3.11 13.53
CA LEU A 215 4.64 -2.78 13.92
C LEU A 215 4.60 -1.47 14.72
N THR A 216 3.85 -0.52 14.25
CA THR A 216 3.70 0.81 14.85
C THR A 216 2.28 1.33 14.71
N GLY A 217 1.97 2.41 15.41
CA GLY A 217 0.74 3.17 15.25
C GLY A 217 1.01 4.56 14.71
N TYR A 218 0.08 5.10 13.94
CA TYR A 218 0.06 6.51 13.53
C TYR A 218 -1.20 7.18 14.05
N ARG A 219 -1.05 8.39 14.62
CA ARG A 219 -2.16 9.22 15.08
C ARG A 219 -1.83 10.70 14.88
N ALA A 220 -2.69 11.40 14.14
CA ALA A 220 -2.56 12.83 13.87
C ALA A 220 -1.15 13.24 13.38
N GLY A 221 -0.56 12.49 12.45
CA GLY A 221 0.75 12.76 11.86
C GLY A 221 1.95 12.33 12.71
N SER A 222 1.73 11.67 13.84
CA SER A 222 2.80 11.26 14.76
C SER A 222 2.84 9.74 14.91
N VAL A 223 4.06 9.20 15.00
CA VAL A 223 4.30 7.81 15.37
C VAL A 223 3.96 7.63 16.85
N VAL A 224 3.17 6.61 17.16
CA VAL A 224 2.75 6.26 18.52
C VAL A 224 2.97 4.76 18.77
N ALA A 225 2.95 4.35 20.03
CA ALA A 225 2.92 2.92 20.35
C ALA A 225 1.68 2.27 19.71
N PRO A 226 1.81 1.06 19.16
CA PRO A 226 0.67 0.36 18.58
C PRO A 226 -0.27 -0.10 19.68
N VAL A 227 -1.49 0.45 19.75
CA VAL A 227 -2.55 0.07 20.67
C VAL A 227 -3.77 -0.31 19.84
N PRO A 228 -4.31 -1.55 19.99
CA PRO A 228 -5.40 -2.03 19.15
C PRO A 228 -6.78 -1.59 19.68
N ASP A 229 -6.94 -0.30 19.98
CA ASP A 229 -8.16 0.30 20.49
C ASP A 229 -8.95 1.11 19.45
N GLY A 230 -8.48 1.11 18.20
CA GLY A 230 -9.08 1.87 17.11
C GLY A 230 -8.85 3.38 17.16
N THR A 231 -7.88 3.87 17.96
CA THR A 231 -7.52 5.31 18.03
C THR A 231 -6.27 5.67 17.23
N CYS A 232 -5.57 4.69 16.70
CA CYS A 232 -4.42 4.90 15.82
C CYS A 232 -4.49 3.94 14.62
N ASP A 233 -3.90 4.38 13.53
CA ASP A 233 -3.67 3.51 12.39
C ASP A 233 -2.53 2.55 12.70
N LEU A 234 -2.81 1.26 12.59
CA LEU A 234 -1.84 0.20 12.86
C LEU A 234 -1.25 -0.29 11.54
N THR A 235 0.07 -0.34 11.49
CA THR A 235 0.78 -0.71 10.28
C THR A 235 2.12 -1.38 10.59
N ALA A 236 2.62 -2.18 9.66
CA ALA A 236 3.96 -2.73 9.71
C ALA A 236 4.52 -2.89 8.29
N HIS A 237 5.84 -2.79 8.17
CA HIS A 237 6.52 -2.93 6.88
C HIS A 237 6.24 -4.28 6.22
N VAL A 238 6.15 -4.28 4.90
CA VAL A 238 5.93 -5.48 4.10
C VAL A 238 7.25 -6.17 3.77
N ALA A 239 7.29 -7.49 3.90
CA ALA A 239 8.40 -8.31 3.41
C ALA A 239 8.24 -8.48 1.88
N VAL A 240 8.57 -7.42 1.13
CA VAL A 240 8.21 -7.29 -0.30
C VAL A 240 8.78 -8.37 -1.21
N ASP A 241 9.88 -8.98 -0.81
CA ASP A 241 10.52 -10.09 -1.52
C ASP A 241 9.83 -11.44 -1.33
N SER A 242 8.86 -11.56 -0.40
CA SER A 242 8.00 -12.76 -0.30
C SER A 242 6.85 -12.75 -1.31
N LEU A 243 6.45 -11.58 -1.78
CA LEU A 243 5.39 -11.42 -2.77
C LEU A 243 5.82 -11.95 -4.14
N VAL A 244 4.97 -12.68 -4.82
CA VAL A 244 5.23 -13.13 -6.20
C VAL A 244 5.32 -11.93 -7.13
N HIS A 245 6.42 -11.77 -7.84
CA HIS A 245 6.65 -10.63 -8.72
C HIS A 245 7.59 -10.95 -9.89
N ASP A 246 7.48 -10.14 -10.97
CA ASP A 246 8.41 -10.12 -12.10
C ASP A 246 9.48 -9.04 -11.91
N ARG A 247 9.11 -7.94 -11.25
CA ARG A 247 10.01 -6.81 -10.97
C ARG A 247 9.76 -6.24 -9.60
N LEU A 248 10.85 -5.88 -8.94
CA LEU A 248 10.86 -5.11 -7.69
C LEU A 248 11.73 -3.87 -7.91
N LEU A 249 11.17 -2.70 -7.68
CA LEU A 249 11.79 -1.39 -7.88
C LEU A 249 11.49 -0.50 -6.68
N THR A 250 12.32 0.51 -6.48
CA THR A 250 11.95 1.64 -5.64
C THR A 250 11.03 2.62 -6.41
N GLN A 251 10.25 3.41 -5.68
CA GLN A 251 9.43 4.46 -6.27
C GLN A 251 10.27 5.46 -7.07
N ALA A 252 11.44 5.84 -6.54
CA ALA A 252 12.37 6.73 -7.23
C ALA A 252 12.82 6.16 -8.59
N GLU A 253 13.14 4.86 -8.64
CA GLU A 253 13.51 4.18 -9.88
C GLU A 253 12.35 4.14 -10.87
N LEU A 254 11.14 3.77 -10.41
CA LEU A 254 9.98 3.73 -11.28
C LEU A 254 9.66 5.11 -11.86
N LEU A 255 9.60 6.16 -11.03
CA LEU A 255 9.31 7.51 -11.48
C LEU A 255 10.34 7.96 -12.53
N THR A 256 11.62 7.67 -12.30
CA THR A 256 12.70 7.96 -13.25
C THR A 256 12.49 7.20 -14.57
N GLU A 257 12.20 5.90 -14.53
CA GLU A 257 11.91 5.10 -15.72
C GLU A 257 10.66 5.57 -16.49
N ARG A 258 9.69 6.18 -15.79
CA ARG A 258 8.48 6.76 -16.40
C ARG A 258 8.68 8.17 -16.88
N GLY A 259 9.87 8.76 -16.73
CA GLY A 259 10.18 10.10 -17.18
C GLY A 259 9.55 11.20 -16.32
N VAL A 260 9.13 10.86 -15.10
CA VAL A 260 8.59 11.84 -14.14
C VAL A 260 9.74 12.65 -13.58
N THR A 261 9.88 13.85 -14.10
CA THR A 261 10.95 14.78 -13.73
C THR A 261 10.39 16.18 -13.52
N ALA A 262 11.11 17.00 -12.77
CA ALA A 262 10.81 18.43 -12.65
C ALA A 262 12.08 19.26 -12.76
N ARG A 263 12.04 20.27 -13.62
CA ARG A 263 13.11 21.27 -13.75
C ARG A 263 12.83 22.42 -12.80
N ALA A 264 13.90 23.12 -12.38
CA ALA A 264 13.75 24.38 -11.69
C ALA A 264 13.08 25.39 -12.64
N PRO A 265 12.03 26.10 -12.23
CA PRO A 265 11.42 27.14 -13.05
C PRO A 265 12.37 28.30 -13.24
N ASP A 266 12.28 28.97 -14.40
CA ASP A 266 13.05 30.21 -14.64
C ASP A 266 12.62 31.29 -13.64
N PRO A 267 13.56 31.89 -12.88
CA PRO A 267 13.23 32.96 -11.93
C PRO A 267 12.51 34.18 -12.58
N ARG A 268 12.68 34.40 -13.88
CA ARG A 268 11.96 35.45 -14.62
C ARG A 268 10.46 35.23 -14.62
N GLN A 269 10.02 33.98 -14.67
CA GLN A 269 8.60 33.61 -14.62
C GLN A 269 7.92 34.04 -13.32
N ALA A 270 8.68 34.24 -12.23
CA ALA A 270 8.11 34.75 -10.98
C ALA A 270 7.45 36.12 -11.13
N ARG A 271 7.93 36.95 -12.08
CA ARG A 271 7.39 38.27 -12.39
C ARG A 271 6.40 38.26 -13.55
N GLU A 272 6.70 37.47 -14.58
CA GLU A 272 5.95 37.45 -15.84
C GLU A 272 4.69 36.57 -15.76
N ALA A 273 4.77 35.45 -15.03
CA ALA A 273 3.69 34.46 -14.89
C ALA A 273 3.71 33.81 -13.49
N PRO A 274 3.42 34.55 -12.39
CA PRO A 274 3.60 34.08 -11.02
C PRO A 274 2.88 32.77 -10.72
N ALA A 275 1.66 32.61 -11.21
CA ALA A 275 0.89 31.37 -11.01
C ALA A 275 1.54 30.14 -11.67
N ALA A 276 2.12 30.28 -12.85
CA ALA A 276 2.85 29.21 -13.54
C ALA A 276 4.15 28.89 -12.80
N TYR A 277 4.86 29.89 -12.31
CA TYR A 277 6.07 29.74 -11.51
C TYR A 277 5.78 28.95 -10.22
N LEU A 278 4.72 29.30 -9.48
CA LEU A 278 4.31 28.60 -8.26
C LEU A 278 3.92 27.14 -8.53
N ARG A 279 3.17 26.88 -9.61
CA ARG A 279 2.86 25.49 -10.01
C ARG A 279 4.11 24.67 -10.33
N ALA A 280 5.08 25.27 -11.04
CA ALA A 280 6.33 24.60 -11.36
C ALA A 280 7.19 24.32 -10.12
N LEU A 281 7.19 25.23 -9.13
CA LEU A 281 7.83 25.02 -7.83
C LEU A 281 7.14 23.89 -7.05
N ALA A 282 5.80 23.91 -6.96
CA ALA A 282 5.03 22.88 -6.28
C ALA A 282 5.30 21.49 -6.89
N ARG A 283 5.27 21.39 -8.24
CA ARG A 283 5.63 20.17 -8.95
C ARG A 283 7.05 19.70 -8.63
N ARG A 284 8.03 20.61 -8.63
CA ARG A 284 9.42 20.28 -8.27
C ARG A 284 9.52 19.72 -6.85
N SER A 285 8.83 20.33 -5.90
CA SER A 285 8.80 19.86 -4.52
C SER A 285 8.14 18.50 -4.41
N ALA A 286 7.05 18.26 -5.15
CA ALA A 286 6.36 16.97 -5.20
C ALA A 286 7.25 15.87 -5.78
N VAL A 287 7.91 16.12 -6.92
CA VAL A 287 8.85 15.16 -7.52
C VAL A 287 10.00 14.86 -6.55
N ALA A 288 10.57 15.89 -5.89
CA ALA A 288 11.64 15.70 -4.92
C ALA A 288 11.20 14.82 -3.75
N ALA A 289 10.00 15.05 -3.18
CA ALA A 289 9.46 14.24 -2.09
C ALA A 289 9.20 12.78 -2.51
N LEU A 290 8.62 12.57 -3.71
CA LEU A 290 8.32 11.25 -4.24
C LEU A 290 9.57 10.47 -4.67
N THR A 291 10.71 11.12 -4.85
CA THR A 291 11.98 10.49 -5.25
C THR A 291 13.04 10.50 -4.15
N ASP A 292 12.74 11.03 -2.97
CA ASP A 292 13.66 10.99 -1.83
C ASP A 292 13.85 9.54 -1.36
N PRO A 293 15.06 8.94 -1.47
CA PRO A 293 15.29 7.55 -1.12
C PRO A 293 15.14 7.26 0.40
N HIS A 294 15.20 8.30 1.24
CA HIS A 294 14.98 8.19 2.68
C HIS A 294 13.54 8.46 3.11
N GLY A 295 12.67 8.79 2.16
CA GLY A 295 11.26 9.02 2.33
C GLY A 295 10.44 8.18 1.36
N LEU A 296 9.45 8.81 0.71
CA LEU A 296 8.52 8.13 -0.20
C LEU A 296 9.21 7.48 -1.40
N GLY A 297 10.35 8.01 -1.86
CA GLY A 297 11.11 7.43 -2.96
C GLY A 297 11.69 6.05 -2.67
N GLY A 298 11.79 5.67 -1.39
CA GLY A 298 12.20 4.34 -0.94
C GLY A 298 11.08 3.30 -0.94
N PHE A 299 9.82 3.67 -1.17
CA PHE A 299 8.72 2.71 -1.28
C PHE A 299 8.97 1.69 -2.37
N SER A 300 8.59 0.45 -2.11
CA SER A 300 8.77 -0.67 -3.02
C SER A 300 7.59 -0.76 -3.99
N TRP A 301 7.90 -0.83 -5.27
CA TRP A 301 6.94 -1.15 -6.33
C TRP A 301 7.14 -2.59 -6.75
N VAL A 302 6.21 -3.45 -6.36
CA VAL A 302 6.20 -4.89 -6.63
C VAL A 302 5.28 -5.13 -7.82
N LEU A 303 5.84 -5.46 -8.99
CA LEU A 303 5.08 -5.63 -10.23
C LEU A 303 4.96 -7.09 -10.61
N ALA A 304 3.75 -7.55 -10.87
CA ALA A 304 3.45 -8.87 -11.41
C ALA A 304 2.62 -8.76 -12.70
N ARG A 305 3.11 -9.34 -13.80
CA ARG A 305 2.40 -9.39 -15.06
C ARG A 305 1.53 -10.63 -15.16
N ARG A 306 0.37 -10.46 -15.74
CA ARG A 306 -0.57 -11.54 -16.05
C ARG A 306 -0.73 -11.60 -17.57
N PRO A 307 -0.05 -12.54 -18.28
CA PRO A 307 0.01 -12.54 -19.75
C PRO A 307 -1.30 -12.94 -20.44
N GLY A 308 -2.25 -13.50 -19.71
CA GLY A 308 -3.48 -14.04 -20.28
C GLY A 308 -3.34 -15.49 -20.75
N PRO A 309 -4.46 -16.21 -20.93
CA PRO A 309 -4.43 -17.56 -21.45
C PRO A 309 -3.90 -17.56 -22.90
N GLY A 310 -2.72 -18.18 -23.11
CA GLY A 310 -2.09 -18.32 -24.42
C GLY A 310 -0.84 -17.45 -24.67
N GLY A 311 -0.40 -16.66 -23.72
CA GLY A 311 0.83 -15.87 -23.79
C GLY A 311 1.95 -16.48 -22.96
N ALA A 312 2.42 -17.64 -23.33
CA ALA A 312 3.72 -18.14 -22.93
C ALA A 312 4.59 -18.10 -24.19
N ASP A 313 5.44 -17.08 -24.29
CA ASP A 313 6.61 -17.09 -25.16
C ASP A 313 7.87 -17.35 -24.34
#